data_19c936f07d88b0daad6508e1bb1cabaa
#
_entry.id   19c936f07d88b0daad6508e1bb1cabaa
#
_cell.length_a   1.000
_cell.length_b   1.000
_cell.length_c   1.000
_cell.angle_alpha   90.00
_cell.angle_beta   90.00
_cell.angle_gamma   90.00
#
_symmetry.space_group_name_H-M   'P 1'
#
loop_
_entity.id
_entity.type
_entity.pdbx_description
1 polymer ?
#
loop_
_entity_poly.entity_id
_entity_poly.type
_entity_poly.pdbx_seq_one_letter_code
_entity_poly.pdbx_strand_id
1 'polypeptide(L)'
;MKFDQKIPDKFLDLKLDEVFGNEKRRVLLAASTHPDEEKLIAGIFLKLVKEFPDLKFVEVPRHAERGSDVADIFNDMKLPFHQRSRGGKPSSPVSCLLADTTGEMVSFINESDIVIVGKSFAGNNEGQNVIEPALMGKAVIVGPQLKNFRHVMDIMLKKNALISVGDDELENSIRDLLKNPGKCKDQGAVAKATVFEHIGATQRTIDIVKQV
;
A
#
# COMPACT_ATOMS: atom_id res chain seq x y z
N MET A 1 -13.43 5.51 -16.74
CA MET A 1 -13.90 5.55 -15.33
C MET A 1 -12.79 5.07 -14.40
N LYS A 2 -12.93 5.24 -13.04
CA LYS A 2 -11.81 4.93 -12.13
C LYS A 2 -11.34 3.47 -12.17
N PHE A 3 -12.22 2.52 -12.40
CA PHE A 3 -11.88 1.09 -12.49
C PHE A 3 -11.11 0.69 -13.77
N ASP A 4 -11.13 1.51 -14.82
CA ASP A 4 -10.47 1.19 -16.09
C ASP A 4 -8.98 1.53 -16.05
N GLN A 5 -8.27 0.94 -15.08
CA GLN A 5 -6.82 1.09 -14.92
C GLN A 5 -6.11 -0.12 -15.54
N LYS A 6 -4.89 0.11 -16.01
CA LYS A 6 -4.04 -0.93 -16.59
C LYS A 6 -2.81 -1.12 -15.70
N ILE A 7 -2.51 -2.38 -15.42
CA ILE A 7 -1.24 -2.77 -14.82
C ILE A 7 -0.21 -2.88 -15.95
N PRO A 8 1.02 -2.40 -15.77
CA PRO A 8 2.08 -2.58 -16.76
C PRO A 8 2.43 -4.07 -16.92
N ASP A 9 2.81 -4.46 -18.14
CA ASP A 9 3.22 -5.84 -18.45
C ASP A 9 4.54 -6.24 -17.77
N LYS A 10 5.35 -5.25 -17.39
CA LYS A 10 6.64 -5.46 -16.71
C LYS A 10 6.78 -4.54 -15.51
N PHE A 11 7.33 -5.07 -14.44
CA PHE A 11 7.68 -4.34 -13.24
C PHE A 11 9.18 -4.02 -13.23
N LEU A 12 9.55 -2.95 -12.54
CA LEU A 12 10.94 -2.60 -12.31
C LEU A 12 11.55 -3.58 -11.29
N ASP A 13 12.78 -3.97 -11.51
CA ASP A 13 13.57 -4.69 -10.51
C ASP A 13 13.97 -3.69 -9.41
N LEU A 14 13.30 -3.79 -8.28
CA LEU A 14 13.50 -2.91 -7.13
C LEU A 14 14.74 -3.27 -6.32
N LYS A 15 15.36 -4.43 -6.59
CA LYS A 15 16.51 -4.96 -5.87
C LYS A 15 16.33 -5.02 -4.35
N LEU A 16 15.12 -5.41 -3.93
CA LEU A 16 14.76 -5.46 -2.50
C LEU A 16 15.65 -6.44 -1.71
N ASP A 17 16.22 -7.44 -2.35
CA ASP A 17 17.17 -8.36 -1.72
C ASP A 17 18.46 -7.65 -1.29
N GLU A 18 18.88 -6.62 -2.02
CA GLU A 18 20.04 -5.81 -1.63
C GLU A 18 19.75 -4.96 -0.37
N VAL A 19 18.47 -4.65 -0.10
CA VAL A 19 18.04 -3.83 1.04
C VAL A 19 17.67 -4.68 2.24
N PHE A 20 16.87 -5.72 2.03
CA PHE A 20 16.25 -6.53 3.09
C PHE A 20 16.98 -7.85 3.36
N GLY A 21 17.93 -8.25 2.50
CA GLY A 21 18.50 -9.58 2.48
C GLY A 21 17.65 -10.58 1.69
N ASN A 22 18.23 -11.76 1.43
CA ASN A 22 17.64 -12.79 0.56
C ASN A 22 16.68 -13.74 1.29
N GLU A 23 16.37 -13.49 2.55
CA GLU A 23 15.46 -14.33 3.32
C GLU A 23 14.01 -14.14 2.88
N LYS A 24 13.20 -15.17 3.11
CA LYS A 24 11.75 -15.07 2.91
C LYS A 24 11.20 -13.96 3.78
N ARG A 25 10.41 -13.07 3.19
CA ARG A 25 9.84 -11.90 3.85
C ARG A 25 8.37 -11.72 3.53
N ARG A 26 7.71 -10.97 4.37
CA ARG A 26 6.40 -10.36 4.12
C ARG A 26 6.59 -8.86 4.04
N VAL A 27 5.95 -8.23 3.08
CA VAL A 27 6.13 -6.79 2.82
C VAL A 27 4.84 -6.04 3.10
N LEU A 28 4.90 -5.13 4.07
CA LEU A 28 3.89 -4.12 4.35
C LEU A 28 4.28 -2.85 3.58
N LEU A 29 3.41 -2.41 2.69
CA LEU A 29 3.57 -1.17 1.93
C LEU A 29 2.63 -0.10 2.45
N ALA A 30 3.15 1.07 2.81
CA ALA A 30 2.39 2.29 2.99
C ALA A 30 2.48 3.12 1.71
N ALA A 31 1.39 3.20 0.97
CA ALA A 31 1.35 3.73 -0.39
C ALA A 31 0.76 5.14 -0.45
N SER A 32 1.53 6.09 -0.95
CA SER A 32 1.14 7.50 -1.13
C SER A 32 0.72 8.17 0.18
N THR A 33 1.55 8.07 1.20
CA THR A 33 1.30 8.63 2.52
C THR A 33 1.41 10.16 2.55
N HIS A 34 0.76 10.74 3.53
CA HIS A 34 0.70 12.17 3.82
C HIS A 34 1.19 12.45 5.25
N PRO A 35 1.41 13.72 5.62
CA PRO A 35 1.85 14.07 6.98
C PRO A 35 1.03 13.38 8.06
N ASP A 36 1.70 13.00 9.14
CA ASP A 36 1.21 12.29 10.32
C ASP A 36 0.92 10.78 10.10
N GLU A 37 0.60 10.33 8.88
CA GLU A 37 0.42 8.91 8.57
C GLU A 37 1.73 8.13 8.69
N GLU A 38 2.84 8.70 8.23
CA GLU A 38 4.15 8.08 8.27
C GLU A 38 4.56 7.73 9.72
N LYS A 39 4.33 8.65 10.64
CA LYS A 39 4.62 8.42 12.08
C LYS A 39 3.73 7.35 12.68
N LEU A 40 2.43 7.37 12.37
CA LEU A 40 1.45 6.38 12.82
C LEU A 40 1.85 4.97 12.34
N ILE A 41 2.06 4.82 11.03
CA ILE A 41 2.30 3.51 10.41
C ILE A 41 3.68 2.97 10.81
N ALA A 42 4.71 3.80 10.83
CA ALA A 42 6.04 3.41 11.31
C ALA A 42 6.02 2.97 12.79
N GLY A 43 5.21 3.65 13.63
CA GLY A 43 5.01 3.26 15.03
C GLY A 43 4.36 1.88 15.17
N ILE A 44 3.39 1.57 14.33
CA ILE A 44 2.77 0.24 14.25
C ILE A 44 3.79 -0.79 13.76
N PHE A 45 4.54 -0.48 12.70
CA PHE A 45 5.59 -1.38 12.20
C PHE A 45 6.62 -1.73 13.26
N LEU A 46 7.11 -0.76 14.03
CA LEU A 46 8.08 -0.98 15.12
C LEU A 46 7.60 -1.94 16.22
N LYS A 47 6.28 -2.05 16.42
CA LYS A 47 5.68 -3.04 17.32
C LYS A 47 5.60 -4.40 16.65
N LEU A 48 5.08 -4.43 15.40
CA LEU A 48 4.82 -5.67 14.68
C LEU A 48 6.09 -6.41 14.25
N VAL A 49 7.17 -5.73 13.92
CA VAL A 49 8.44 -6.37 13.54
C VAL A 49 9.07 -7.19 14.67
N LYS A 50 8.75 -6.88 15.94
CA LYS A 50 9.17 -7.67 17.10
C LYS A 50 8.42 -8.99 17.20
N GLU A 51 7.17 -9.04 16.75
CA GLU A 51 6.31 -10.23 16.71
C GLU A 51 6.53 -11.04 15.43
N PHE A 52 6.85 -10.35 14.33
CA PHE A 52 7.05 -10.91 12.98
C PHE A 52 8.41 -10.46 12.42
N PRO A 53 9.53 -11.13 12.73
CA PRO A 53 10.87 -10.70 12.32
C PRO A 53 11.09 -10.71 10.80
N ASP A 54 10.29 -11.49 10.06
CA ASP A 54 10.28 -11.53 8.60
C ASP A 54 9.52 -10.36 7.94
N LEU A 55 8.84 -9.51 8.75
CA LEU A 55 8.13 -8.35 8.25
C LEU A 55 9.11 -7.28 7.78
N LYS A 56 8.92 -6.79 6.56
CA LYS A 56 9.62 -5.63 5.98
C LYS A 56 8.61 -4.53 5.69
N PHE A 57 9.05 -3.30 5.82
CA PHE A 57 8.23 -2.12 5.63
C PHE A 57 8.77 -1.28 4.48
N VAL A 58 7.89 -0.90 3.57
CA VAL A 58 8.17 0.06 2.50
C VAL A 58 7.25 1.25 2.69
N GLU A 59 7.86 2.41 2.88
CA GLU A 59 7.17 3.69 2.97
C GLU A 59 7.33 4.46 1.66
N VAL A 60 6.22 4.81 1.00
CA VAL A 60 6.22 5.60 -0.23
C VAL A 60 5.41 6.88 0.00
N PRO A 61 6.05 8.00 0.33
CA PRO A 61 5.37 9.28 0.45
C PRO A 61 4.69 9.67 -0.87
N ARG A 62 3.55 10.36 -0.80
CA ARG A 62 2.84 10.85 -2.00
C ARG A 62 3.70 11.77 -2.86
N HIS A 63 4.57 12.52 -2.22
CA HIS A 63 5.48 13.47 -2.82
C HIS A 63 6.92 13.09 -2.45
N ALA A 64 7.74 12.75 -3.43
CA ALA A 64 9.12 12.28 -3.23
C ALA A 64 9.99 13.33 -2.51
N GLU A 65 9.73 14.62 -2.73
CA GLU A 65 10.40 15.74 -2.06
C GLU A 65 10.23 15.74 -0.52
N ARG A 66 9.25 15.02 0.01
CA ARG A 66 9.08 14.81 1.45
C ARG A 66 10.00 13.74 2.05
N GLY A 67 10.87 13.16 1.22
CA GLY A 67 11.79 12.11 1.68
C GLY A 67 12.65 12.53 2.86
N SER A 68 13.12 13.80 2.92
CA SER A 68 13.87 14.33 4.08
C SER A 68 13.01 14.38 5.35
N ASP A 69 11.77 14.89 5.26
CA ASP A 69 10.88 15.02 6.42
C ASP A 69 10.55 13.64 7.01
N VAL A 70 10.29 12.65 6.14
CA VAL A 70 10.00 11.27 6.56
C VAL A 70 11.26 10.60 7.13
N ALA A 71 12.43 10.86 6.56
CA ALA A 71 13.70 10.38 7.10
C ALA A 71 13.96 10.92 8.52
N ASP A 72 13.65 12.18 8.79
CA ASP A 72 13.77 12.79 10.11
C ASP A 72 12.79 12.13 11.12
N ILE A 73 11.53 11.86 10.70
CA ILE A 73 10.58 11.10 11.52
C ILE A 73 11.15 9.72 11.88
N PHE A 74 11.72 8.99 10.92
CA PHE A 74 12.29 7.65 11.18
C PHE A 74 13.52 7.71 12.08
N ASN A 75 14.37 8.73 11.93
CA ASN A 75 15.51 8.96 12.81
C ASN A 75 15.07 9.24 14.25
N ASP A 76 14.08 10.12 14.46
CA ASP A 76 13.53 10.44 15.78
C ASP A 76 12.90 9.20 16.44
N MET A 77 12.28 8.33 15.66
CA MET A 77 11.72 7.05 16.11
C MET A 77 12.77 5.96 16.30
N LYS A 78 14.04 6.20 15.96
CA LYS A 78 15.15 5.23 15.97
C LYS A 78 14.83 3.98 15.11
N LEU A 79 14.09 4.16 14.02
CA LEU A 79 13.79 3.13 13.05
C LEU A 79 14.95 3.03 12.03
N PRO A 80 15.73 1.93 11.99
CA PRO A 80 16.76 1.75 10.97
C PRO A 80 16.13 1.59 9.58
N PHE A 81 16.53 2.41 8.61
CA PHE A 81 16.00 2.38 7.26
C PHE A 81 17.07 2.64 6.21
N HIS A 82 16.78 2.24 4.98
CA HIS A 82 17.49 2.68 3.79
C HIS A 82 16.65 3.70 3.04
N GLN A 83 17.27 4.80 2.59
CA GLN A 83 16.60 5.83 1.79
C GLN A 83 16.95 5.62 0.32
N ARG A 84 15.95 5.36 -0.53
CA ARG A 84 16.14 4.93 -1.91
C ARG A 84 16.80 6.00 -2.79
N SER A 85 16.46 7.27 -2.60
CA SER A 85 17.04 8.38 -3.37
C SER A 85 18.56 8.54 -3.17
N ARG A 86 19.09 8.03 -2.06
CA ARG A 86 20.55 8.06 -1.81
C ARG A 86 21.32 7.04 -2.65
N GLY A 87 20.61 6.10 -3.30
CA GLY A 87 21.21 5.04 -4.10
C GLY A 87 22.01 4.04 -3.27
N GLY A 88 22.64 3.08 -3.98
CA GLY A 88 23.46 2.05 -3.35
C GLY A 88 22.64 1.05 -2.53
N LYS A 89 23.31 0.36 -1.62
CA LYS A 89 22.70 -0.58 -0.67
C LYS A 89 23.19 -0.27 0.75
N PRO A 90 22.40 -0.61 1.78
CA PRO A 90 22.83 -0.45 3.17
C PRO A 90 24.03 -1.36 3.47
N SER A 91 24.87 -0.99 4.44
CA SER A 91 26.03 -1.78 4.89
C SER A 91 25.65 -3.14 5.48
N SER A 92 24.41 -3.22 6.01
CA SER A 92 23.77 -4.45 6.47
C SER A 92 22.27 -4.39 6.15
N PRO A 93 21.57 -5.54 5.96
CA PRO A 93 20.13 -5.56 5.71
C PRO A 93 19.36 -4.79 6.77
N VAL A 94 18.39 -3.99 6.34
CA VAL A 94 17.46 -3.27 7.20
C VAL A 94 16.04 -3.83 7.08
N SER A 95 15.13 -3.43 7.96
CA SER A 95 13.73 -3.86 7.88
C SER A 95 12.79 -2.80 7.31
N CYS A 96 13.31 -1.60 7.01
CA CYS A 96 12.53 -0.49 6.46
C CYS A 96 13.21 0.12 5.24
N LEU A 97 12.43 0.40 4.20
CA LEU A 97 12.83 1.15 3.00
C LEU A 97 11.96 2.41 2.90
N LEU A 98 12.58 3.57 2.92
CA LEU A 98 11.95 4.81 2.51
C LEU A 98 12.12 4.98 1.00
N ALA A 99 11.05 4.79 0.26
CA ALA A 99 11.03 4.87 -1.20
C ALA A 99 10.59 6.28 -1.65
N ASP A 100 11.47 7.21 -1.50
CA ASP A 100 11.32 8.63 -1.85
C ASP A 100 11.73 8.93 -3.31
N THR A 101 11.28 8.07 -4.21
CA THR A 101 11.51 8.14 -5.65
C THR A 101 10.17 8.14 -6.39
N THR A 102 10.16 8.48 -7.67
CA THR A 102 8.94 8.54 -8.48
C THR A 102 8.90 7.41 -9.51
N GLY A 103 7.68 6.99 -9.90
CA GLY A 103 7.47 6.03 -10.99
C GLY A 103 7.60 4.56 -10.61
N GLU A 104 7.85 4.22 -9.33
CA GLU A 104 8.10 2.84 -8.88
C GLU A 104 6.93 2.22 -8.09
N MET A 105 5.85 2.98 -7.81
CA MET A 105 4.74 2.56 -6.96
C MET A 105 4.16 1.20 -7.34
N VAL A 106 3.89 0.98 -8.62
CA VAL A 106 3.27 -0.27 -9.09
C VAL A 106 4.20 -1.46 -8.86
N SER A 107 5.52 -1.26 -8.98
CA SER A 107 6.52 -2.29 -8.67
C SER A 107 6.59 -2.58 -7.17
N PHE A 108 6.49 -1.57 -6.30
CA PHE A 108 6.37 -1.78 -4.86
C PHE A 108 5.08 -2.50 -4.48
N ILE A 109 3.95 -2.17 -5.11
CA ILE A 109 2.70 -2.91 -4.93
C ILE A 109 2.90 -4.38 -5.32
N ASN A 110 3.59 -4.66 -6.44
CA ASN A 110 3.85 -6.04 -6.87
C ASN A 110 4.61 -6.85 -5.81
N GLU A 111 5.60 -6.27 -5.17
CA GLU A 111 6.43 -6.91 -4.15
C GLU A 111 5.79 -6.97 -2.75
N SER A 112 4.62 -6.34 -2.55
CA SER A 112 3.97 -6.29 -1.24
C SER A 112 2.94 -7.41 -1.04
N ASP A 113 2.66 -7.73 0.23
CA ASP A 113 1.58 -8.62 0.66
C ASP A 113 0.37 -7.82 1.15
N ILE A 114 0.62 -6.76 1.91
CA ILE A 114 -0.39 -5.89 2.50
C ILE A 114 -0.10 -4.45 2.07
N VAL A 115 -1.11 -3.74 1.60
CA VAL A 115 -1.01 -2.33 1.18
C VAL A 115 -1.92 -1.46 2.03
N ILE A 116 -1.33 -0.53 2.76
CA ILE A 116 -2.05 0.58 3.40
C ILE A 116 -2.08 1.72 2.39
N VAL A 117 -3.26 2.23 2.07
CA VAL A 117 -3.41 3.35 1.13
C VAL A 117 -3.55 4.64 1.90
N GLY A 118 -2.61 5.55 1.68
CA GLY A 118 -2.50 6.81 2.40
C GLY A 118 -3.60 7.83 2.07
N LYS A 119 -3.49 8.99 2.70
CA LYS A 119 -4.49 10.07 2.75
C LYS A 119 -5.82 9.62 3.36
N SER A 120 -5.77 8.66 4.27
CA SER A 120 -6.96 8.03 4.86
C SER A 120 -6.89 7.81 6.37
N PHE A 121 -5.73 8.04 6.99
CA PHE A 121 -5.45 7.91 8.42
C PHE A 121 -4.94 9.22 9.02
N ALA A 122 -4.73 9.25 10.34
CA ALA A 122 -4.18 10.40 11.08
C ALA A 122 -4.92 11.72 10.77
N GLY A 123 -6.25 11.68 10.71
CA GLY A 123 -7.11 12.82 10.39
C GLY A 123 -7.28 13.09 8.90
N ASN A 124 -6.54 12.44 8.01
CA ASN A 124 -6.76 12.51 6.57
C ASN A 124 -8.01 11.69 6.18
N ASN A 125 -8.77 12.14 5.18
CA ASN A 125 -10.03 11.51 4.81
C ASN A 125 -10.35 11.59 3.29
N GLU A 126 -9.38 11.92 2.47
CA GLU A 126 -9.58 12.04 1.01
C GLU A 126 -9.28 10.74 0.27
N GLY A 127 -8.30 9.99 0.73
CA GLY A 127 -7.86 8.72 0.15
C GLY A 127 -7.08 8.84 -1.15
N GLN A 128 -6.19 7.89 -1.36
CA GLN A 128 -5.45 7.68 -2.59
C GLN A 128 -6.01 6.49 -3.38
N ASN A 129 -5.33 6.06 -4.43
CA ASN A 129 -5.81 5.03 -5.35
C ASN A 129 -5.81 3.63 -4.72
N VAL A 130 -6.99 3.08 -4.47
CA VAL A 130 -7.18 1.71 -3.96
C VAL A 130 -7.27 0.66 -5.07
N ILE A 131 -7.48 1.08 -6.32
CA ILE A 131 -7.79 0.19 -7.43
C ILE A 131 -6.55 -0.57 -7.90
N GLU A 132 -5.39 0.10 -7.97
CA GLU A 132 -4.14 -0.55 -8.37
C GLU A 132 -3.76 -1.72 -7.48
N PRO A 133 -3.65 -1.57 -6.15
CA PRO A 133 -3.31 -2.70 -5.29
C PRO A 133 -4.41 -3.78 -5.29
N ALA A 134 -5.68 -3.41 -5.38
CA ALA A 134 -6.77 -4.37 -5.49
C ALA A 134 -6.69 -5.18 -6.80
N LEU A 135 -6.46 -4.51 -7.94
CA LEU A 135 -6.30 -5.16 -9.25
C LEU A 135 -5.12 -6.13 -9.27
N MET A 136 -4.08 -5.84 -8.49
CA MET A 136 -2.90 -6.70 -8.32
C MET A 136 -3.11 -7.81 -7.27
N GLY A 137 -4.30 -7.92 -6.69
CA GLY A 137 -4.65 -8.99 -5.76
C GLY A 137 -4.00 -8.85 -4.38
N LYS A 138 -3.74 -7.61 -3.93
CA LYS A 138 -3.16 -7.35 -2.62
C LYS A 138 -4.24 -7.16 -1.56
N ALA A 139 -3.95 -7.53 -0.32
CA ALA A 139 -4.80 -7.15 0.81
C ALA A 139 -4.68 -5.64 1.03
N VAL A 140 -5.80 -4.93 0.92
CA VAL A 140 -5.81 -3.45 0.96
C VAL A 140 -6.48 -2.99 2.24
N ILE A 141 -5.78 -2.14 3.00
CA ILE A 141 -6.29 -1.47 4.20
C ILE A 141 -6.39 0.03 3.94
N VAL A 142 -7.49 0.62 4.35
CA VAL A 142 -7.76 2.05 4.23
C VAL A 142 -8.43 2.58 5.49
N GLY A 143 -8.36 3.90 5.69
CA GLY A 143 -9.15 4.57 6.71
C GLY A 143 -10.65 4.58 6.39
N PRO A 144 -11.48 5.03 7.34
CA PRO A 144 -12.94 4.90 7.24
C PRO A 144 -13.57 5.83 6.19
N GLN A 145 -12.84 6.82 5.70
CA GLN A 145 -13.35 7.80 4.74
C GLN A 145 -12.36 8.02 3.60
N LEU A 146 -12.84 7.87 2.35
CA LEU A 146 -12.12 8.18 1.13
C LEU A 146 -13.00 9.08 0.25
N LYS A 147 -13.04 10.38 0.55
CA LYS A 147 -13.93 11.34 -0.14
C LYS A 147 -13.76 11.34 -1.65
N ASN A 148 -12.51 11.19 -2.12
CA ASN A 148 -12.19 11.16 -3.56
C ASN A 148 -12.60 9.85 -4.25
N PHE A 149 -12.90 8.78 -3.48
CA PHE A 149 -13.18 7.44 -3.98
C PHE A 149 -14.51 6.87 -3.46
N ARG A 150 -15.48 7.70 -3.03
CA ARG A 150 -16.75 7.26 -2.40
C ARG A 150 -17.42 6.13 -3.16
N HIS A 151 -17.69 6.32 -4.45
CA HIS A 151 -18.35 5.29 -5.27
C HIS A 151 -17.54 3.98 -5.36
N VAL A 152 -16.22 4.08 -5.45
CA VAL A 152 -15.34 2.90 -5.43
C VAL A 152 -15.41 2.21 -4.08
N MET A 153 -15.37 2.97 -2.98
CA MET A 153 -15.48 2.46 -1.62
C MET A 153 -16.80 1.73 -1.39
N ASP A 154 -17.93 2.32 -1.82
CA ASP A 154 -19.25 1.69 -1.69
C ASP A 154 -19.32 0.31 -2.34
N ILE A 155 -18.70 0.16 -3.52
CA ILE A 155 -18.62 -1.11 -4.24
C ILE A 155 -17.71 -2.09 -3.51
N MET A 156 -16.50 -1.65 -3.18
CA MET A 156 -15.46 -2.49 -2.61
C MET A 156 -15.85 -3.00 -1.20
N LEU A 157 -16.45 -2.14 -0.38
CA LEU A 157 -16.92 -2.49 0.97
C LEU A 157 -18.09 -3.47 0.94
N LYS A 158 -19.06 -3.29 0.03
CA LYS A 158 -20.19 -4.23 -0.13
C LYS A 158 -19.75 -5.65 -0.46
N LYS A 159 -18.58 -5.79 -1.09
CA LYS A 159 -17.99 -7.08 -1.48
C LYS A 159 -16.93 -7.57 -0.46
N ASN A 160 -16.70 -6.86 0.63
CA ASN A 160 -15.56 -7.09 1.53
C ASN A 160 -14.21 -7.12 0.81
N ALA A 161 -14.06 -6.31 -0.22
CA ALA A 161 -12.88 -6.26 -1.09
C ALA A 161 -11.75 -5.38 -0.54
N LEU A 162 -11.99 -4.63 0.53
CA LEU A 162 -10.97 -3.91 1.31
C LEU A 162 -11.31 -4.00 2.80
N ILE A 163 -10.30 -3.72 3.61
CA ILE A 163 -10.42 -3.55 5.06
C ILE A 163 -10.45 -2.05 5.34
N SER A 164 -11.55 -1.55 5.89
CA SER A 164 -11.71 -0.15 6.28
C SER A 164 -11.78 -0.05 7.79
N VAL A 165 -10.80 0.64 8.40
CA VAL A 165 -10.64 0.72 9.86
C VAL A 165 -10.16 2.09 10.31
N GLY A 166 -10.41 2.44 11.57
CA GLY A 166 -9.83 3.62 12.21
C GLY A 166 -8.36 3.44 12.59
N ASP A 167 -7.72 4.52 13.01
CA ASP A 167 -6.31 4.54 13.41
C ASP A 167 -6.02 3.56 14.56
N ASP A 168 -6.94 3.42 15.50
CA ASP A 168 -6.86 2.54 16.67
C ASP A 168 -7.00 1.05 16.32
N GLU A 169 -7.65 0.72 15.22
CA GLU A 169 -7.85 -0.66 14.76
C GLU A 169 -6.79 -1.11 13.73
N LEU A 170 -6.02 -0.16 13.16
CA LEU A 170 -5.07 -0.43 12.08
C LEU A 170 -4.02 -1.47 12.48
N GLU A 171 -3.42 -1.34 13.67
CA GLU A 171 -2.42 -2.30 14.17
C GLU A 171 -2.97 -3.72 14.24
N ASN A 172 -4.19 -3.88 14.79
CA ASN A 172 -4.83 -5.19 14.93
C ASN A 172 -5.20 -5.79 13.58
N SER A 173 -5.63 -4.97 12.62
CA SER A 173 -5.96 -5.42 11.27
C SER A 173 -4.73 -5.94 10.51
N ILE A 174 -3.60 -5.26 10.61
CA ILE A 174 -2.34 -5.72 10.02
C ILE A 174 -1.89 -7.02 10.70
N ARG A 175 -1.92 -7.06 12.04
CA ARG A 175 -1.54 -8.25 12.83
C ARG A 175 -2.37 -9.47 12.46
N ASP A 176 -3.67 -9.30 12.25
CA ASP A 176 -4.56 -10.40 11.86
C ASP A 176 -4.19 -10.97 10.48
N LEU A 177 -3.92 -10.12 9.49
CA LEU A 177 -3.45 -10.55 8.17
C LEU A 177 -2.09 -11.25 8.24
N LEU A 178 -1.17 -10.77 9.09
CA LEU A 178 0.14 -11.40 9.28
C LEU A 178 0.04 -12.77 9.96
N LYS A 179 -0.88 -12.94 10.91
CA LYS A 179 -1.15 -14.24 11.55
C LYS A 179 -1.85 -15.23 10.63
N ASN A 180 -2.62 -14.75 9.68
CA ASN A 180 -3.48 -15.53 8.81
C ASN A 180 -3.14 -15.31 7.33
N PRO A 181 -2.03 -15.88 6.80
CA PRO A 181 -1.64 -15.66 5.39
C PRO A 181 -2.69 -16.12 4.38
N GLY A 182 -3.53 -17.12 4.71
CA GLY A 182 -4.68 -17.52 3.91
C GLY A 182 -5.68 -16.38 3.77
N LYS A 183 -6.10 -15.78 4.89
CA LYS A 183 -6.99 -14.62 4.91
C LYS A 183 -6.43 -13.43 4.11
N CYS A 184 -5.12 -13.19 4.20
CA CYS A 184 -4.47 -12.15 3.42
C CYS A 184 -4.61 -12.39 1.91
N LYS A 185 -4.37 -13.63 1.46
CA LYS A 185 -4.53 -14.01 0.04
C LYS A 185 -5.98 -13.95 -0.41
N ASP A 186 -6.91 -14.45 0.40
CA ASP A 186 -8.35 -14.44 0.09
C ASP A 186 -8.86 -13.01 -0.04
N GLN A 187 -8.43 -12.11 0.86
CA GLN A 187 -8.76 -10.69 0.80
C GLN A 187 -8.28 -10.06 -0.52
N GLY A 188 -7.05 -10.34 -0.93
CA GLY A 188 -6.50 -9.88 -2.21
C GLY A 188 -7.26 -10.47 -3.42
N ALA A 189 -7.64 -11.73 -3.36
CA ALA A 189 -8.42 -12.38 -4.43
C ALA A 189 -9.80 -11.73 -4.60
N VAL A 190 -10.50 -11.47 -3.49
CA VAL A 190 -11.80 -10.77 -3.50
C VAL A 190 -11.65 -9.34 -4.04
N ALA A 191 -10.60 -8.62 -3.62
CA ALA A 191 -10.31 -7.28 -4.12
C ALA A 191 -10.13 -7.27 -5.64
N LYS A 192 -9.30 -8.18 -6.16
CA LYS A 192 -9.04 -8.33 -7.59
C LYS A 192 -10.30 -8.67 -8.38
N ALA A 193 -11.06 -9.66 -7.94
CA ALA A 193 -12.31 -10.08 -8.60
C ALA A 193 -13.32 -8.92 -8.67
N THR A 194 -13.46 -8.15 -7.58
CA THR A 194 -14.36 -6.99 -7.51
C THR A 194 -13.97 -5.90 -8.52
N VAL A 195 -12.67 -5.62 -8.68
CA VAL A 195 -12.21 -4.65 -9.68
C VAL A 195 -12.50 -5.15 -11.09
N PHE A 196 -12.21 -6.44 -11.38
CA PHE A 196 -12.46 -7.03 -12.71
C PHE A 196 -13.94 -6.98 -13.12
N GLU A 197 -14.89 -7.20 -12.20
CA GLU A 197 -16.32 -7.07 -12.47
C GLU A 197 -16.72 -5.67 -13.00
N HIS A 198 -15.94 -4.64 -12.64
CA HIS A 198 -16.25 -3.25 -12.93
C HIS A 198 -15.39 -2.63 -14.06
N ILE A 199 -14.39 -3.36 -14.57
CA ILE A 199 -13.59 -2.95 -15.75
C ILE A 199 -14.50 -2.91 -17.00
N GLY A 200 -14.19 -2.01 -17.94
CA GLY A 200 -14.93 -1.84 -19.20
C GLY A 200 -16.20 -1.00 -19.08
N ALA A 201 -16.47 -0.40 -17.91
CA ALA A 201 -17.62 0.48 -17.74
C ALA A 201 -17.58 1.68 -18.71
N THR A 202 -16.40 2.21 -19.00
CA THR A 202 -16.22 3.29 -19.97
C THR A 202 -16.61 2.84 -21.39
N GLN A 203 -16.16 1.65 -21.80
CA GLN A 203 -16.50 1.12 -23.13
C GLN A 203 -18.00 0.88 -23.27
N ARG A 204 -18.64 0.26 -22.26
CA ARG A 204 -20.10 0.05 -22.25
C ARG A 204 -20.86 1.37 -22.37
N THR A 205 -20.42 2.44 -21.70
CA THR A 205 -21.04 3.77 -21.81
C THR A 205 -20.90 4.35 -23.21
N ILE A 206 -19.70 4.23 -23.81
CA ILE A 206 -19.44 4.70 -25.19
C ILE A 206 -20.34 3.94 -26.18
N ASP A 207 -20.47 2.63 -26.00
CA ASP A 207 -21.28 1.80 -26.90
C ASP A 207 -22.77 2.15 -26.83
N ILE A 208 -23.27 2.49 -25.63
CA ILE A 208 -24.67 2.97 -25.46
C ILE A 208 -24.84 4.34 -26.14
N VAL A 209 -23.92 5.28 -25.94
CA VAL A 209 -24.04 6.63 -26.54
C VAL A 209 -23.96 6.59 -28.06
N LYS A 210 -23.23 5.65 -28.66
CA LYS A 210 -23.17 5.46 -30.14
C LYS A 210 -24.43 4.86 -30.74
N GLN A 211 -25.31 4.28 -29.94
CA GLN A 211 -26.57 3.69 -30.35
C GLN A 211 -27.75 4.67 -30.32
N VAL A 212 -27.54 5.86 -29.77
CA VAL A 212 -28.49 6.99 -29.71
C VAL A 212 -28.17 8.01 -30.80
#